data_9265d5fbdcc6f12f741f660f517bde0f
#
_entry.id   9265d5fbdcc6f12f741f660f517bde0f
#
_cell.length_a   1.000
_cell.length_b   1.000
_cell.length_c   1.000
_cell.angle_alpha   90.00
_cell.angle_beta   90.00
_cell.angle_gamma   90.00
#
_symmetry.space_group_name_H-M   'P 1'
#
loop_
_entity.id
_entity.type
_entity.pdbx_description
1 polymer ?
#
loop_
_entity_poly.entity_id
_entity_poly.type
_entity_poly.pdbx_seq_one_letter_code
_entity_poly.pdbx_strand_id
1 'polypeptide(L)'
;SPQGVETFILGLHRSKDNLEVAKKENSVILLEEDYSRKYEGFNPQEPESYIIFEFMSDQYLKQSFRLASLVQHQLVHNSNRINRGVRQAGFLVLREVAMPSILVELGYISNPNDEKYLKSTAGQNSMANSIYMAFKEYKRDYDKKNRIFSNETANQPQKAISSETAIEYRVQFLTSPKKYEAGSPAFKGLSPVSFYKDGTVYKYTYGSATDLSEIIKILNEVQPKFKDAFIVKFQNGIRIQ
;
A
#
# COMPACT_ATOMS: atom_id res chain seq x y z
N SER A 1 28.09 6.86 14.74
CA SER A 1 26.83 6.13 14.60
C SER A 1 25.69 7.11 14.32
N PRO A 2 24.66 6.72 13.58
CA PRO A 2 23.48 7.56 13.37
C PRO A 2 22.81 7.91 14.70
N GLN A 3 22.04 9.00 14.72
CA GLN A 3 21.29 9.47 15.88
C GLN A 3 19.93 10.02 15.45
N GLY A 4 18.89 9.83 16.28
CA GLY A 4 17.57 10.40 16.05
C GLY A 4 16.54 9.37 15.61
N VAL A 5 15.39 9.85 15.12
CA VAL A 5 14.22 9.05 14.76
C VAL A 5 13.93 9.14 13.25
N GLU A 6 13.49 8.06 12.68
CA GLU A 6 12.97 8.02 11.30
C GLU A 6 11.77 7.09 11.20
N THR A 7 10.87 7.40 10.27
CA THR A 7 9.67 6.60 10.06
C THR A 7 9.63 6.11 8.63
N PHE A 8 9.42 4.81 8.45
CA PHE A 8 9.37 4.18 7.14
C PHE A 8 7.95 3.79 6.76
N ILE A 9 7.68 3.89 5.47
CA ILE A 9 6.52 3.29 4.79
C ILE A 9 6.98 2.28 3.77
N LEU A 10 6.09 1.38 3.37
CA LEU A 10 6.38 0.41 2.32
C LEU A 10 6.65 1.14 0.99
N GLY A 11 7.64 0.69 0.26
CA GLY A 11 7.94 1.19 -1.08
C GLY A 11 9.36 0.88 -1.50
N LEU A 12 9.69 1.29 -2.73
CA LEU A 12 11.05 1.14 -3.24
C LEU A 12 12.01 2.04 -2.48
N HIS A 13 13.14 1.49 -2.09
CA HIS A 13 14.20 2.28 -1.46
C HIS A 13 14.81 3.25 -2.49
N ARG A 14 14.87 4.54 -2.15
CA ARG A 14 15.45 5.57 -3.01
C ARG A 14 16.94 5.84 -2.74
N SER A 15 17.53 5.15 -1.77
CA SER A 15 18.95 5.27 -1.41
C SER A 15 19.52 3.91 -1.00
N LYS A 16 20.84 3.76 -1.16
CA LYS A 16 21.55 2.56 -0.71
C LYS A 16 21.37 2.33 0.80
N ASP A 17 21.35 3.40 1.59
CA ASP A 17 21.18 3.31 3.04
C ASP A 17 19.83 2.69 3.41
N ASN A 18 18.75 3.08 2.73
CA ASN A 18 17.43 2.51 2.98
C ASN A 18 17.34 1.04 2.56
N LEU A 19 18.07 0.63 1.50
CA LEU A 19 18.18 -0.77 1.12
C LEU A 19 18.89 -1.58 2.20
N GLU A 20 20.01 -1.09 2.72
CA GLU A 20 20.76 -1.79 3.75
C GLU A 20 19.97 -1.94 5.06
N VAL A 21 19.18 -0.94 5.45
CA VAL A 21 18.23 -1.04 6.58
C VAL A 21 17.20 -2.13 6.29
N ALA A 22 16.56 -2.12 5.11
CA ALA A 22 15.57 -3.13 4.74
C ALA A 22 16.16 -4.54 4.71
N LYS A 23 17.37 -4.72 4.16
CA LYS A 23 18.08 -6.01 4.15
C LYS A 23 18.32 -6.53 5.56
N LYS A 24 18.78 -5.65 6.46
CA LYS A 24 19.03 -6.01 7.85
C LYS A 24 17.76 -6.46 8.55
N GLU A 25 16.70 -5.67 8.47
CA GLU A 25 15.42 -5.98 9.12
C GLU A 25 14.76 -7.23 8.51
N ASN A 26 14.79 -7.38 7.19
CA ASN A 26 14.22 -8.55 6.52
C ASN A 26 15.06 -9.82 6.73
N SER A 27 16.33 -9.72 7.09
CA SER A 27 17.21 -10.89 7.27
C SER A 27 16.76 -11.83 8.38
N VAL A 28 15.89 -11.39 9.28
CA VAL A 28 15.31 -12.22 10.34
C VAL A 28 14.56 -13.45 9.78
N ILE A 29 14.00 -13.36 8.57
CA ILE A 29 13.31 -14.49 7.94
C ILE A 29 14.24 -15.66 7.64
N LEU A 30 15.55 -15.42 7.47
CA LEU A 30 16.53 -16.47 7.23
C LEU A 30 16.70 -17.41 8.44
N LEU A 31 16.18 -17.02 9.61
CA LEU A 31 16.17 -17.85 10.81
C LEU A 31 14.94 -18.78 10.87
N GLU A 32 13.95 -18.57 9.97
CA GLU A 32 12.75 -19.40 9.91
C GLU A 32 12.97 -20.64 9.05
N GLU A 33 12.47 -21.79 9.52
CA GLU A 33 12.39 -22.99 8.71
C GLU A 33 11.45 -22.74 7.53
N ASP A 34 11.79 -23.25 6.34
CA ASP A 34 10.97 -23.10 5.11
C ASP A 34 10.73 -21.63 4.65
N TYR A 35 11.59 -20.68 5.04
CA TYR A 35 11.43 -19.27 4.68
C TYR A 35 11.22 -19.06 3.17
N SER A 36 11.91 -19.79 2.33
CA SER A 36 11.83 -19.66 0.87
C SER A 36 10.41 -19.94 0.33
N ARG A 37 9.73 -20.94 0.89
CA ARG A 37 8.34 -21.27 0.54
C ARG A 37 7.36 -20.26 1.13
N LYS A 38 7.56 -19.87 2.39
CA LYS A 38 6.69 -18.96 3.14
C LYS A 38 6.68 -17.56 2.54
N TYR A 39 7.84 -17.10 2.04
CA TYR A 39 8.01 -15.77 1.47
C TYR A 39 8.20 -15.79 -0.07
N GLU A 40 7.67 -16.83 -0.73
CA GLU A 40 7.60 -16.92 -2.20
C GLU A 40 8.95 -16.73 -2.93
N GLY A 41 10.02 -17.24 -2.33
CA GLY A 41 11.39 -17.12 -2.88
C GLY A 41 12.04 -15.76 -2.68
N PHE A 42 11.44 -14.85 -1.89
CA PHE A 42 12.08 -13.59 -1.55
C PHE A 42 13.41 -13.84 -0.82
N ASN A 43 14.49 -13.26 -1.36
CA ASN A 43 15.82 -13.31 -0.74
C ASN A 43 16.19 -11.90 -0.21
N PRO A 44 16.28 -11.70 1.12
CA PRO A 44 16.56 -10.38 1.69
C PRO A 44 17.99 -9.87 1.37
N GLN A 45 18.89 -10.71 0.87
CA GLN A 45 20.24 -10.30 0.50
C GLN A 45 20.33 -9.81 -0.96
N GLU A 46 19.35 -10.14 -1.80
CA GLU A 46 19.33 -9.78 -3.22
C GLU A 46 18.54 -8.49 -3.47
N PRO A 47 19.16 -7.43 -4.03
CA PRO A 47 18.47 -6.19 -4.35
C PRO A 47 17.28 -6.39 -5.30
N GLU A 48 17.37 -7.34 -6.22
CA GLU A 48 16.35 -7.67 -7.21
C GLU A 48 15.04 -8.14 -6.57
N SER A 49 15.12 -8.83 -5.43
CA SER A 49 13.95 -9.28 -4.66
C SER A 49 13.09 -8.12 -4.16
N TYR A 50 13.65 -6.91 -4.07
CA TYR A 50 12.94 -5.72 -3.60
C TYR A 50 12.13 -5.02 -4.68
N ILE A 51 12.28 -5.35 -5.95
CA ILE A 51 11.56 -4.72 -7.06
C ILE A 51 10.04 -4.94 -6.92
N ILE A 52 9.63 -6.08 -6.36
CA ILE A 52 8.21 -6.38 -6.16
C ILE A 52 7.50 -5.36 -5.27
N PHE A 53 8.21 -4.72 -4.34
CA PHE A 53 7.62 -3.71 -3.45
C PHE A 53 7.17 -2.44 -4.17
N GLU A 54 7.70 -2.16 -5.36
CA GLU A 54 7.25 -1.03 -6.18
C GLU A 54 5.80 -1.23 -6.65
N PHE A 55 5.45 -2.46 -6.99
CA PHE A 55 4.11 -2.79 -7.51
C PHE A 55 3.05 -2.94 -6.40
N MET A 56 3.47 -3.24 -5.17
CA MET A 56 2.55 -3.55 -4.07
C MET A 56 2.15 -2.34 -3.21
N SER A 57 2.86 -1.22 -3.32
CA SER A 57 2.79 -0.13 -2.32
C SER A 57 1.62 0.86 -2.49
N ASP A 58 0.76 0.72 -3.52
CA ASP A 58 -0.05 1.85 -3.99
C ASP A 58 -1.35 2.12 -3.19
N GLN A 59 -2.01 1.08 -2.66
CA GLN A 59 -3.37 1.23 -2.11
C GLN A 59 -3.44 2.06 -0.82
N TYR A 60 -2.50 1.85 0.10
CA TYR A 60 -2.48 2.53 1.41
C TYR A 60 -1.34 3.54 1.55
N LEU A 61 -0.58 3.77 0.48
CA LEU A 61 0.62 4.61 0.52
C LEU A 61 0.34 6.02 1.05
N LYS A 62 -0.72 6.66 0.57
CA LYS A 62 -1.09 8.03 1.00
C LYS A 62 -1.46 8.08 2.48
N GLN A 63 -2.21 7.09 2.96
CA GLN A 63 -2.60 7.02 4.36
C GLN A 63 -1.40 6.68 5.26
N SER A 64 -0.55 5.72 4.84
CA SER A 64 0.70 5.39 5.52
C SER A 64 1.64 6.59 5.60
N PHE A 65 1.79 7.35 4.50
CA PHE A 65 2.59 8.58 4.49
C PHE A 65 2.03 9.64 5.44
N ARG A 66 0.70 9.83 5.49
CA ARG A 66 0.06 10.75 6.43
C ARG A 66 0.33 10.36 7.87
N LEU A 67 0.15 9.06 8.20
CA LEU A 67 0.41 8.54 9.54
C LEU A 67 1.89 8.69 9.92
N ALA A 68 2.81 8.28 9.02
CA ALA A 68 4.24 8.41 9.22
C ALA A 68 4.68 9.86 9.45
N SER A 69 4.12 10.80 8.67
CA SER A 69 4.41 12.23 8.82
C SER A 69 3.98 12.77 10.18
N LEU A 70 2.82 12.37 10.67
CA LEU A 70 2.32 12.76 11.99
C LEU A 70 3.19 12.17 13.12
N VAL A 71 3.56 10.89 13.00
CA VAL A 71 4.42 10.23 13.99
C VAL A 71 5.80 10.88 14.01
N GLN A 72 6.41 11.08 12.85
CA GLN A 72 7.71 11.75 12.75
C GLN A 72 7.68 13.15 13.34
N HIS A 73 6.63 13.94 13.03
CA HIS A 73 6.44 15.28 13.58
C HIS A 73 6.37 15.27 15.11
N GLN A 74 5.56 14.40 15.69
CA GLN A 74 5.37 14.32 17.13
C GLN A 74 6.65 13.86 17.85
N LEU A 75 7.38 12.88 17.30
CA LEU A 75 8.65 12.42 17.86
C LEU A 75 9.71 13.52 17.86
N VAL A 76 9.74 14.35 16.83
CA VAL A 76 10.69 15.48 16.75
C VAL A 76 10.31 16.58 17.72
N HIS A 77 9.04 17.01 17.76
CA HIS A 77 8.63 18.19 18.51
C HIS A 77 8.34 17.91 20.00
N ASN A 78 7.67 16.79 20.32
CA ASN A 78 7.29 16.49 21.70
C ASN A 78 8.34 15.66 22.43
N SER A 79 9.04 14.75 21.73
CA SER A 79 10.10 13.94 22.32
C SER A 79 11.50 14.52 22.10
N ASN A 80 11.59 15.68 21.45
CA ASN A 80 12.84 16.40 21.16
C ASN A 80 13.90 15.50 20.51
N ARG A 81 13.50 14.71 19.52
CA ARG A 81 14.40 13.80 18.81
C ARG A 81 14.94 14.44 17.54
N ILE A 82 16.15 14.08 17.14
CA ILE A 82 16.75 14.50 15.87
C ILE A 82 15.92 13.92 14.71
N ASN A 83 15.52 14.79 13.78
CA ASN A 83 14.68 14.42 12.65
C ASN A 83 15.51 13.80 11.52
N ARG A 84 15.24 12.54 11.19
CA ARG A 84 15.81 11.86 10.01
C ARG A 84 14.81 11.71 8.86
N GLY A 85 13.55 12.09 9.10
CA GLY A 85 12.50 12.18 8.09
C GLY A 85 11.65 10.92 7.93
N VAL A 86 10.71 11.02 6.98
CA VAL A 86 9.90 9.88 6.51
C VAL A 86 10.54 9.33 5.25
N ARG A 87 10.72 8.01 5.20
CA ARG A 87 11.43 7.31 4.13
C ARG A 87 10.62 6.13 3.60
N GLN A 88 11.06 5.59 2.46
CA GLN A 88 10.50 4.38 1.85
C GLN A 88 11.56 3.28 1.84
N ALA A 89 11.12 2.07 2.19
CA ALA A 89 11.94 0.87 2.05
C ALA A 89 11.07 -0.40 1.95
N GLY A 90 11.63 -1.47 1.40
CA GLY A 90 10.95 -2.73 1.17
C GLY A 90 10.92 -3.62 2.42
N PHE A 91 10.20 -3.23 3.45
CA PHE A 91 10.04 -4.03 4.66
C PHE A 91 8.97 -5.11 4.49
N LEU A 92 9.36 -6.37 4.63
CA LEU A 92 8.44 -7.51 4.56
C LEU A 92 7.30 -7.41 5.57
N VAL A 93 7.58 -6.94 6.78
CA VAL A 93 6.57 -6.78 7.83
C VAL A 93 5.45 -5.81 7.43
N LEU A 94 5.67 -4.93 6.46
CA LEU A 94 4.66 -4.01 5.94
C LEU A 94 3.99 -4.53 4.66
N ARG A 95 4.52 -5.58 4.02
CA ARG A 95 4.05 -6.10 2.73
C ARG A 95 2.65 -6.69 2.80
N GLU A 96 2.42 -7.56 3.78
CA GLU A 96 1.19 -8.36 3.90
C GLU A 96 0.07 -7.62 4.64
N VAL A 97 0.24 -6.32 4.90
CA VAL A 97 -0.70 -5.54 5.70
C VAL A 97 -1.72 -4.84 4.81
N ALA A 98 -2.98 -5.25 4.88
CA ALA A 98 -4.10 -4.65 4.15
C ALA A 98 -4.68 -3.40 4.86
N MET A 99 -3.82 -2.54 5.38
CA MET A 99 -4.18 -1.28 6.05
C MET A 99 -3.00 -0.29 5.99
N PRO A 100 -3.19 0.99 6.31
CA PRO A 100 -2.09 1.92 6.51
C PRO A 100 -1.11 1.40 7.56
N SER A 101 0.16 1.29 7.19
CA SER A 101 1.21 0.70 8.03
C SER A 101 2.50 1.50 7.95
N ILE A 102 3.22 1.54 9.06
CA ILE A 102 4.49 2.26 9.21
C ILE A 102 5.45 1.44 10.07
N LEU A 103 6.75 1.61 9.85
CA LEU A 103 7.81 1.13 10.74
C LEU A 103 8.53 2.36 11.32
N VAL A 104 8.67 2.41 12.64
CA VAL A 104 9.23 3.56 13.34
C VAL A 104 10.55 3.18 14.00
N GLU A 105 11.64 3.80 13.55
CA GLU A 105 12.93 3.75 14.22
C GLU A 105 12.99 4.82 15.32
N LEU A 106 12.87 4.37 16.57
CA LEU A 106 12.82 5.26 17.73
C LEU A 106 14.19 5.81 18.15
N GLY A 107 15.26 5.29 17.57
CA GLY A 107 16.63 5.67 17.82
C GLY A 107 17.60 4.54 17.53
N TYR A 108 18.86 4.80 17.69
CA TYR A 108 19.93 3.86 17.39
C TYR A 108 20.67 3.47 18.64
N ILE A 109 20.56 2.21 19.07
CA ILE A 109 21.25 1.70 20.28
C ILE A 109 22.77 1.74 20.17
N SER A 110 23.31 1.85 18.95
CA SER A 110 24.75 2.08 18.71
C SER A 110 25.19 3.51 19.02
N ASN A 111 24.23 4.43 19.27
CA ASN A 111 24.51 5.81 19.67
C ASN A 111 24.25 5.95 21.19
N PRO A 112 25.25 6.35 22.00
CA PRO A 112 25.11 6.42 23.46
C PRO A 112 23.99 7.36 23.94
N ASN A 113 23.72 8.45 23.22
CA ASN A 113 22.65 9.38 23.57
C ASN A 113 21.27 8.77 23.32
N ASP A 114 21.08 8.11 22.18
CA ASP A 114 19.83 7.41 21.86
C ASP A 114 19.63 6.23 22.81
N GLU A 115 20.66 5.43 23.05
CA GLU A 115 20.60 4.31 23.99
C GLU A 115 20.17 4.77 25.39
N LYS A 116 20.82 5.82 25.93
CA LYS A 116 20.47 6.39 27.23
C LYS A 116 19.02 6.87 27.28
N TYR A 117 18.54 7.52 26.22
CA TYR A 117 17.17 8.01 26.13
C TYR A 117 16.17 6.85 26.04
N LEU A 118 16.43 5.85 25.20
CA LEU A 118 15.58 4.66 25.03
C LEU A 118 15.48 3.81 26.30
N LYS A 119 16.54 3.77 27.12
CA LYS A 119 16.55 3.08 28.43
C LYS A 119 15.83 3.85 29.53
N SER A 120 15.59 5.14 29.37
CA SER A 120 14.95 5.94 30.41
C SER A 120 13.42 5.83 30.36
N THR A 121 12.78 5.70 31.51
CA THR A 121 11.30 5.71 31.63
C THR A 121 10.70 6.98 31.07
N ALA A 122 11.34 8.12 31.26
CA ALA A 122 10.89 9.40 30.72
C ALA A 122 10.93 9.39 29.18
N GLY A 123 12.01 8.89 28.58
CA GLY A 123 12.14 8.75 27.13
C GLY A 123 11.09 7.83 26.52
N GLN A 124 10.90 6.64 27.12
CA GLN A 124 9.89 5.67 26.70
C GLN A 124 8.48 6.26 26.74
N ASN A 125 8.10 6.90 27.86
CA ASN A 125 6.79 7.53 27.99
C ASN A 125 6.60 8.69 27.01
N SER A 126 7.63 9.50 26.78
CA SER A 126 7.59 10.62 25.83
C SER A 126 7.35 10.12 24.39
N MET A 127 8.07 9.08 23.96
CA MET A 127 7.91 8.48 22.63
C MET A 127 6.56 7.82 22.47
N ALA A 128 6.12 7.03 23.47
CA ALA A 128 4.81 6.39 23.43
C ALA A 128 3.68 7.41 23.34
N ASN A 129 3.76 8.50 24.11
CA ASN A 129 2.79 9.59 24.04
C ASN A 129 2.82 10.30 22.68
N SER A 130 3.99 10.52 22.08
CA SER A 130 4.12 11.12 20.75
C SER A 130 3.45 10.27 19.67
N ILE A 131 3.66 8.96 19.71
CA ILE A 131 2.99 8.02 18.77
C ILE A 131 1.47 8.03 19.01
N TYR A 132 1.02 8.01 20.25
CA TYR A 132 -0.40 8.07 20.60
C TYR A 132 -1.07 9.36 20.09
N MET A 133 -0.44 10.52 20.30
CA MET A 133 -0.97 11.80 19.84
C MET A 133 -1.06 11.86 18.31
N ALA A 134 -0.03 11.36 17.61
CA ALA A 134 -0.04 11.25 16.15
C ALA A 134 -1.18 10.36 15.65
N PHE A 135 -1.36 9.19 16.26
CA PHE A 135 -2.44 8.27 15.88
C PHE A 135 -3.82 8.87 16.17
N LYS A 136 -4.00 9.55 17.31
CA LYS A 136 -5.24 10.23 17.66
C LYS A 136 -5.61 11.30 16.62
N GLU A 137 -4.63 12.08 16.15
CA GLU A 137 -4.83 13.07 15.10
C GLU A 137 -5.18 12.39 13.77
N TYR A 138 -4.42 11.36 13.38
CA TYR A 138 -4.68 10.57 12.17
C TYR A 138 -6.10 10.00 12.16
N LYS A 139 -6.51 9.37 13.28
CA LYS A 139 -7.85 8.80 13.42
C LYS A 139 -8.94 9.85 13.31
N ARG A 140 -8.77 11.00 13.94
CA ARG A 140 -9.71 12.12 13.85
C ARG A 140 -9.89 12.59 12.40
N ASP A 141 -8.79 12.72 11.64
CA ASP A 141 -8.82 13.12 10.24
C ASP A 141 -9.50 12.06 9.36
N TYR A 142 -9.22 10.79 9.63
CA TYR A 142 -9.85 9.65 8.96
C TYR A 142 -11.36 9.60 9.22
N ASP A 143 -11.78 9.71 10.49
CA ASP A 143 -13.17 9.68 10.88
C ASP A 143 -13.96 10.88 10.31
N LYS A 144 -13.36 12.07 10.25
CA LYS A 144 -13.97 13.24 9.62
C LYS A 144 -14.23 13.02 8.14
N LYS A 145 -13.27 12.49 7.40
CA LYS A 145 -13.43 12.20 5.97
C LYS A 145 -14.57 11.20 5.75
N ASN A 146 -14.60 10.12 6.52
CA ASN A 146 -15.64 9.11 6.40
C ASN A 146 -17.04 9.62 6.80
N ARG A 147 -17.15 10.54 7.79
CA ARG A 147 -18.42 11.17 8.17
C ARG A 147 -18.96 12.13 7.11
N ILE A 148 -18.10 12.83 6.38
CA ILE A 148 -18.52 13.70 5.28
C ILE A 148 -19.19 12.85 4.20
N PHE A 149 -18.58 11.72 3.83
CA PHE A 149 -19.18 10.79 2.88
C PHE A 149 -20.49 10.19 3.39
N SER A 150 -20.64 9.93 4.69
CA SER A 150 -21.87 9.40 5.30
C SER A 150 -23.01 10.46 5.37
N ASN A 151 -22.69 11.74 5.56
CA ASN A 151 -23.68 12.81 5.68
C ASN A 151 -24.16 13.36 4.33
N GLU A 152 -23.35 13.28 3.28
CA GLU A 152 -23.80 13.60 1.92
C GLU A 152 -24.84 12.58 1.42
N THR A 153 -24.78 11.34 1.93
CA THR A 153 -25.74 10.27 1.63
C THR A 153 -27.05 10.39 2.43
N ALA A 154 -27.06 11.14 3.56
CA ALA A 154 -28.23 11.23 4.46
C ALA A 154 -29.27 12.25 4.03
N ASN A 155 -29.03 13.12 3.06
CA ASN A 155 -29.95 14.20 2.63
C ASN A 155 -30.65 13.98 1.29
N GLN A 156 -30.67 12.75 0.76
CA GLN A 156 -31.52 12.39 -0.37
C GLN A 156 -32.56 11.35 0.03
N PRO A 157 -33.84 11.47 -0.44
CA PRO A 157 -34.88 10.51 -0.08
C PRO A 157 -34.53 9.11 -0.55
N GLN A 158 -34.56 8.17 0.39
CA GLN A 158 -34.20 6.75 0.22
C GLN A 158 -34.93 6.13 -0.97
N LYS A 159 -34.20 5.97 -2.07
CA LYS A 159 -34.44 4.90 -3.02
C LYS A 159 -33.39 3.85 -2.70
N ALA A 160 -33.82 2.62 -2.42
CA ALA A 160 -32.96 1.52 -2.00
C ALA A 160 -31.66 1.47 -2.81
N ILE A 161 -30.51 1.76 -2.15
CA ILE A 161 -29.18 1.74 -2.75
C ILE A 161 -28.37 0.65 -2.05
N SER A 162 -28.28 -0.45 -2.73
CA SER A 162 -27.31 -1.52 -2.49
C SER A 162 -25.86 -1.01 -2.73
N SER A 163 -24.97 -1.23 -1.77
CA SER A 163 -23.49 -1.33 -1.87
C SER A 163 -22.74 -0.44 -2.89
N GLU A 164 -22.70 0.89 -2.72
CA GLU A 164 -22.12 1.78 -3.76
C GLU A 164 -20.78 2.45 -3.45
N THR A 165 -19.95 1.92 -2.56
CA THR A 165 -18.60 2.48 -2.32
C THR A 165 -17.45 1.48 -2.49
N ALA A 166 -17.73 0.27 -2.91
CA ALA A 166 -16.71 -0.73 -3.14
C ALA A 166 -15.90 -0.40 -4.40
N ILE A 167 -14.59 -0.41 -4.28
CA ILE A 167 -13.69 -0.42 -5.44
C ILE A 167 -13.88 -1.77 -6.13
N GLU A 168 -14.19 -1.74 -7.41
CA GLU A 168 -14.27 -2.91 -8.26
C GLU A 168 -13.00 -3.02 -9.08
N TYR A 169 -12.35 -4.17 -9.06
CA TYR A 169 -11.20 -4.49 -9.88
C TYR A 169 -11.65 -5.27 -11.12
N ARG A 170 -11.09 -4.97 -12.28
CA ARG A 170 -11.30 -5.70 -13.54
C ARG A 170 -9.97 -5.94 -14.24
N VAL A 171 -9.87 -6.96 -15.08
CA VAL A 171 -8.68 -7.21 -15.90
C VAL A 171 -8.86 -6.56 -17.26
N GLN A 172 -8.10 -5.50 -17.55
CA GLN A 172 -8.03 -4.93 -18.90
C GLN A 172 -7.06 -5.76 -19.74
N PHE A 173 -7.52 -6.23 -20.92
CA PHE A 173 -6.74 -7.14 -21.74
C PHE A 173 -6.60 -6.71 -23.21
N LEU A 174 -7.41 -5.73 -23.67
CA LEU A 174 -7.40 -5.28 -25.05
C LEU A 174 -7.74 -3.80 -25.15
N THR A 175 -7.07 -3.10 -26.07
CA THR A 175 -7.40 -1.72 -26.46
C THR A 175 -7.55 -1.67 -27.97
N SER A 176 -8.61 -1.02 -28.47
CA SER A 176 -8.88 -0.94 -29.92
C SER A 176 -9.55 0.39 -30.28
N PRO A 177 -9.22 0.99 -31.42
CA PRO A 177 -9.96 2.14 -31.96
C PRO A 177 -11.34 1.75 -32.50
N LYS A 178 -11.56 0.46 -32.77
CA LYS A 178 -12.86 -0.07 -33.24
C LYS A 178 -13.58 -0.74 -32.07
N LYS A 179 -14.91 -0.56 -32.06
CA LYS A 179 -15.76 -1.30 -31.12
C LYS A 179 -15.94 -2.74 -31.63
N TYR A 180 -15.69 -3.71 -30.77
CA TYR A 180 -15.98 -5.12 -30.99
C TYR A 180 -17.30 -5.51 -30.31
N GLU A 181 -18.12 -6.31 -31.01
CA GLU A 181 -19.35 -6.87 -30.43
C GLU A 181 -19.06 -8.08 -29.53
N ALA A 182 -20.05 -8.44 -28.69
CA ALA A 182 -19.95 -9.60 -27.82
C ALA A 182 -19.67 -10.88 -28.62
N GLY A 183 -18.76 -11.70 -28.12
CA GLY A 183 -18.35 -12.93 -28.81
C GLY A 183 -17.31 -12.73 -29.93
N SER A 184 -16.79 -11.54 -30.13
CA SER A 184 -15.74 -11.27 -31.13
C SER A 184 -14.57 -12.25 -30.99
N PRO A 185 -14.02 -12.78 -32.09
CA PRO A 185 -12.78 -13.59 -32.08
C PRO A 185 -11.58 -12.87 -31.44
N ALA A 186 -11.59 -11.52 -31.46
CA ALA A 186 -10.56 -10.71 -30.81
C ALA A 186 -10.46 -10.96 -29.30
N PHE A 187 -11.50 -11.48 -28.66
CA PHE A 187 -11.52 -11.78 -27.23
C PHE A 187 -10.97 -13.17 -26.87
N LYS A 188 -10.57 -13.95 -27.87
CA LYS A 188 -9.99 -15.31 -27.70
C LYS A 188 -10.80 -16.22 -26.72
N GLY A 189 -12.13 -16.13 -26.82
CA GLY A 189 -13.05 -16.92 -26.01
C GLY A 189 -13.31 -16.41 -24.60
N LEU A 190 -12.85 -15.21 -24.23
CA LEU A 190 -13.24 -14.58 -22.98
C LEU A 190 -14.69 -14.07 -23.07
N SER A 191 -15.52 -14.43 -22.10
CA SER A 191 -16.93 -14.01 -21.98
C SER A 191 -17.39 -14.19 -20.52
N PRO A 192 -18.15 -13.24 -19.96
CA PRO A 192 -18.57 -11.96 -20.53
C PRO A 192 -17.45 -10.91 -20.55
N VAL A 193 -17.42 -10.08 -21.60
CA VAL A 193 -16.48 -8.98 -21.74
C VAL A 193 -17.22 -7.65 -21.62
N SER A 194 -16.68 -6.76 -20.80
CA SER A 194 -17.13 -5.37 -20.65
C SER A 194 -16.14 -4.43 -21.35
N PHE A 195 -16.54 -3.20 -21.61
CA PHE A 195 -15.64 -2.18 -22.13
C PHE A 195 -15.95 -0.81 -21.53
N TYR A 196 -14.96 0.06 -21.57
CA TYR A 196 -15.13 1.49 -21.36
C TYR A 196 -14.40 2.29 -22.44
N LYS A 197 -14.80 3.54 -22.63
CA LYS A 197 -14.19 4.42 -23.63
C LYS A 197 -13.20 5.37 -22.94
N ASP A 198 -12.02 5.49 -23.52
CA ASP A 198 -11.00 6.43 -23.07
C ASP A 198 -10.49 7.21 -24.28
N GLY A 199 -10.94 8.47 -24.38
CA GLY A 199 -10.73 9.27 -25.58
C GLY A 199 -11.39 8.63 -26.82
N THR A 200 -10.56 8.28 -27.80
CA THR A 200 -10.99 7.70 -29.08
C THR A 200 -10.93 6.17 -29.11
N VAL A 201 -10.49 5.51 -28.03
CA VAL A 201 -10.29 4.07 -28.00
C VAL A 201 -11.25 3.37 -27.04
N TYR A 202 -11.55 2.11 -27.35
CA TYR A 202 -12.30 1.17 -26.51
C TYR A 202 -11.31 0.29 -25.75
N LYS A 203 -11.46 0.21 -24.44
CA LYS A 203 -10.65 -0.62 -23.54
C LYS A 203 -11.54 -1.72 -22.99
N TYR A 204 -11.16 -2.97 -23.25
CA TYR A 204 -11.96 -4.15 -22.94
C TYR A 204 -11.47 -4.78 -21.65
N THR A 205 -12.42 -5.15 -20.79
CA THR A 205 -12.15 -5.75 -19.49
C THR A 205 -12.88 -7.09 -19.34
N TYR A 206 -12.27 -7.99 -18.57
CA TYR A 206 -12.82 -9.30 -18.26
C TYR A 206 -12.78 -9.53 -16.74
N GLY A 207 -13.84 -10.16 -16.24
CA GLY A 207 -14.03 -10.42 -14.81
C GLY A 207 -14.20 -9.16 -14.00
N SER A 208 -14.71 -9.32 -12.80
CA SER A 208 -14.77 -8.26 -11.79
C SER A 208 -14.73 -8.86 -10.40
N ALA A 209 -14.06 -8.17 -9.47
CA ALA A 209 -14.00 -8.54 -8.06
C ALA A 209 -13.83 -7.30 -7.20
N THR A 210 -14.30 -7.36 -5.97
CA THR A 210 -14.02 -6.33 -4.95
C THR A 210 -12.78 -6.67 -4.12
N ASP A 211 -12.31 -7.90 -4.21
CA ASP A 211 -11.11 -8.39 -3.56
C ASP A 211 -9.97 -8.54 -4.55
N LEU A 212 -8.76 -8.10 -4.13
CA LEU A 212 -7.58 -8.11 -4.98
C LEU A 212 -7.09 -9.54 -5.26
N SER A 213 -7.23 -10.46 -4.32
CA SER A 213 -6.80 -11.85 -4.48
C SER A 213 -7.64 -12.60 -5.51
N GLU A 214 -8.92 -12.27 -5.62
CA GLU A 214 -9.81 -12.83 -6.63
C GLU A 214 -9.49 -12.33 -8.03
N ILE A 215 -9.26 -11.02 -8.18
CA ILE A 215 -8.95 -10.46 -9.51
C ILE A 215 -7.58 -10.90 -10.02
N ILE A 216 -6.62 -11.18 -9.13
CA ILE A 216 -5.31 -11.76 -9.50
C ILE A 216 -5.49 -13.16 -10.11
N LYS A 217 -6.38 -13.99 -9.57
CA LYS A 217 -6.69 -15.30 -10.17
C LYS A 217 -7.21 -15.15 -11.59
N ILE A 218 -8.14 -14.20 -11.79
CA ILE A 218 -8.68 -13.88 -13.12
C ILE A 218 -7.58 -13.34 -14.06
N LEU A 219 -6.67 -12.50 -13.55
CA LEU A 219 -5.52 -12.02 -14.35
C LEU A 219 -4.66 -13.19 -14.82
N ASN A 220 -4.34 -14.13 -13.93
CA ASN A 220 -3.55 -15.32 -14.26
C ASN A 220 -4.23 -16.22 -15.32
N GLU A 221 -5.56 -16.25 -15.38
CA GLU A 221 -6.33 -16.96 -16.43
C GLU A 221 -6.27 -16.22 -17.77
N VAL A 222 -6.19 -14.90 -17.76
CA VAL A 222 -6.21 -14.04 -18.95
C VAL A 222 -4.81 -13.91 -19.57
N GLN A 223 -3.76 -13.79 -18.77
CA GLN A 223 -2.39 -13.55 -19.22
C GLN A 223 -1.85 -14.58 -20.24
N PRO A 224 -2.15 -15.87 -20.17
CA PRO A 224 -1.73 -16.83 -21.22
C PRO A 224 -2.26 -16.48 -22.62
N LYS A 225 -3.42 -15.82 -22.70
CA LYS A 225 -4.05 -15.38 -23.95
C LYS A 225 -3.67 -13.94 -24.35
N PHE A 226 -3.44 -13.08 -23.35
CA PHE A 226 -3.15 -11.66 -23.48
C PHE A 226 -2.04 -11.27 -22.51
N LYS A 227 -0.80 -11.32 -22.97
CA LYS A 227 0.39 -11.11 -22.13
C LYS A 227 0.45 -9.74 -21.44
N ASP A 228 -0.13 -8.71 -22.10
CA ASP A 228 -0.16 -7.33 -21.62
C ASP A 228 -1.42 -7.01 -20.80
N ALA A 229 -2.14 -8.04 -20.31
CA ALA A 229 -3.30 -7.84 -19.46
C ALA A 229 -2.87 -7.36 -18.06
N PHE A 230 -3.63 -6.40 -17.52
CA PHE A 230 -3.37 -5.81 -16.19
C PHE A 230 -4.66 -5.44 -15.47
N ILE A 231 -4.57 -5.27 -14.16
CA ILE A 231 -5.72 -4.92 -13.31
C ILE A 231 -5.99 -3.42 -13.41
N VAL A 232 -7.27 -3.05 -13.54
CA VAL A 232 -7.78 -1.67 -13.50
C VAL A 232 -8.83 -1.55 -12.41
N LYS A 233 -8.92 -0.37 -11.80
CA LYS A 233 -9.83 -0.05 -10.70
C LYS A 233 -11.02 0.76 -11.23
N PHE A 234 -12.20 0.44 -10.73
CA PHE A 234 -13.43 1.18 -10.98
C PHE A 234 -14.09 1.55 -9.65
N GLN A 235 -14.73 2.69 -9.63
CA GLN A 235 -15.60 3.12 -8.56
C GLN A 235 -16.87 3.70 -9.19
N ASN A 236 -18.03 3.18 -8.81
CA ASN A 236 -19.33 3.57 -9.39
C ASN A 236 -19.36 3.43 -10.93
N GLY A 237 -18.70 2.39 -11.47
CA GLY A 237 -18.63 2.15 -12.92
C GLY A 237 -17.67 3.07 -13.69
N ILE A 238 -16.99 4.00 -13.00
CA ILE A 238 -16.01 4.93 -13.58
C ILE A 238 -14.60 4.43 -13.24
N ARG A 239 -13.72 4.37 -14.25
CA ARG A 239 -12.32 4.03 -14.04
C ARG A 239 -11.63 5.08 -13.17
N ILE A 240 -10.96 4.64 -12.12
CA ILE A 240 -10.10 5.47 -11.26
C ILE A 240 -8.63 5.11 -11.47
N GLN A 241 -7.76 6.06 -11.21
CA GLN A 241 -6.30 5.85 -11.33
C GLN A 241 -5.76 5.01 -10.19
#